data_f633ebc332d1bf2f5a8f6442b9f73c23
#
_entry.id   f633ebc332d1bf2f5a8f6442b9f73c23
#
_cell.length_a   1.000
_cell.length_b   1.000
_cell.length_c   1.000
_cell.angle_alpha   90.00
_cell.angle_beta   90.00
_cell.angle_gamma   90.00
#
_symmetry.space_group_name_H-M   'P 1'
#
loop_
_entity.id
_entity.type
_entity.pdbx_description
1 polymer ?
#
loop_
_entity_poly.entity_id
_entity_poly.type
_entity_poly.pdbx_seq_one_letter_code
_entity_poly.pdbx_strand_id
1 'polypeptide(L)'
;MLRTIARIDFLSIAEQFARRVKSELDADADVYLFGSFARNDANEHSDIDVAVVSRTFGKDISEDYGKLAVLAHHVNPNIEAHPIVFDDWINTTPFTNEIKKDGVLL
;
A
#
# COMPACT_ATOMS: atom_id res chain seq x y z
N MET A 1 0.95 -23.23 -18.25
CA MET A 1 0.47 -23.50 -16.92
C MET A 1 0.23 -22.20 -16.16
N LEU A 2 -0.90 -22.16 -15.57
CA LEU A 2 -1.22 -21.02 -14.76
C LEU A 2 -0.35 -20.95 -13.52
N ARG A 3 0.18 -19.82 -13.26
CA ARG A 3 0.95 -19.59 -12.06
C ARG A 3 0.29 -18.51 -11.25
N THR A 4 -0.13 -18.87 -10.08
CA THR A 4 -0.45 -17.82 -9.13
C THR A 4 0.85 -17.22 -8.62
N ILE A 5 0.83 -15.95 -8.35
CA ILE A 5 1.94 -15.30 -7.69
C ILE A 5 2.06 -15.93 -6.30
N ALA A 6 3.20 -16.49 -6.01
CA ALA A 6 3.44 -17.06 -4.69
C ALA A 6 3.36 -15.94 -3.65
N ARG A 7 2.89 -16.28 -2.44
CA ARG A 7 2.76 -15.28 -1.38
C ARG A 7 4.06 -14.53 -1.12
N ILE A 8 5.19 -15.23 -1.21
CA ILE A 8 6.49 -14.61 -1.03
C ILE A 8 6.78 -13.59 -2.11
N ASP A 9 6.30 -13.82 -3.35
CA ASP A 9 6.58 -12.92 -4.46
C ASP A 9 5.86 -11.58 -4.28
N PHE A 10 4.57 -11.58 -3.96
CA PHE A 10 3.87 -10.33 -3.81
C PHE A 10 4.28 -9.60 -2.52
N LEU A 11 4.66 -10.32 -1.49
CA LEU A 11 5.19 -9.68 -0.30
C LEU A 11 6.50 -8.96 -0.62
N SER A 12 7.37 -9.60 -1.41
CA SER A 12 8.60 -8.97 -1.88
C SER A 12 8.32 -7.73 -2.72
N ILE A 13 7.32 -7.80 -3.60
CA ILE A 13 6.91 -6.66 -4.41
C ILE A 13 6.44 -5.50 -3.52
N ALA A 14 5.59 -5.81 -2.54
CA ALA A 14 5.08 -4.80 -1.61
C ALA A 14 6.22 -4.18 -0.79
N GLU A 15 7.17 -4.99 -0.36
CA GLU A 15 8.33 -4.49 0.38
C GLU A 15 9.23 -3.60 -0.47
N GLN A 16 9.40 -3.91 -1.74
CA GLN A 16 10.14 -3.05 -2.65
C GLN A 16 9.47 -1.69 -2.79
N PHE A 17 8.14 -1.68 -2.89
CA PHE A 17 7.39 -0.44 -2.93
C PHE A 17 7.57 0.35 -1.63
N ALA A 18 7.48 -0.30 -0.49
CA ALA A 18 7.67 0.35 0.80
C ALA A 18 9.05 1.02 0.90
N ARG A 19 10.09 0.34 0.43
CA ARG A 19 11.44 0.92 0.44
C ARG A 19 11.52 2.17 -0.44
N ARG A 20 10.87 2.15 -1.60
CA ARG A 20 10.85 3.31 -2.49
C ARG A 20 10.12 4.49 -1.88
N VAL A 21 9.00 4.23 -1.24
CA VAL A 21 8.26 5.29 -0.53
C VAL A 21 9.15 5.94 0.51
N LYS A 22 9.83 5.15 1.32
CA LYS A 22 10.68 5.68 2.38
C LYS A 22 11.92 6.40 1.86
N SER A 23 12.46 5.97 0.74
CA SER A 23 13.65 6.62 0.19
C SER A 23 13.33 7.82 -0.69
N GLU A 24 12.17 7.86 -1.34
CA GLU A 24 11.86 8.88 -2.33
C GLU A 24 10.76 9.84 -1.93
N LEU A 25 9.94 9.52 -0.95
CA LEU A 25 8.80 10.34 -0.56
C LEU A 25 8.88 10.80 0.89
N ASP A 26 8.91 9.87 1.84
CA ASP A 26 8.87 10.17 3.26
C ASP A 26 9.50 9.02 4.06
N ALA A 27 10.66 9.29 4.64
CA ALA A 27 11.38 8.29 5.44
C ALA A 27 10.60 7.83 6.67
N ASP A 28 9.66 8.65 7.14
CA ASP A 28 8.86 8.35 8.33
C ASP A 28 7.50 7.73 8.01
N ALA A 29 7.22 7.47 6.73
CA ALA A 29 5.96 6.86 6.33
C ALA A 29 5.89 5.42 6.81
N ASP A 30 4.68 4.99 7.18
CA ASP A 30 4.38 3.59 7.45
C ASP A 30 3.61 3.03 6.26
N VAL A 31 3.99 1.84 5.83
CA VAL A 31 3.41 1.19 4.65
C VAL A 31 2.81 -0.15 5.07
N TYR A 32 1.55 -0.37 4.73
CA TYR A 32 0.83 -1.59 5.11
C TYR A 32 0.34 -2.32 3.86
N LEU A 33 0.57 -3.61 3.81
CA LEU A 33 -0.12 -4.48 2.86
C LEU A 33 -1.49 -4.79 3.46
N PHE A 34 -2.56 -4.61 2.68
CA PHE A 34 -3.91 -4.92 3.14
C PHE A 34 -4.72 -5.55 2.00
N GLY A 35 -6.01 -5.73 2.21
CA GLY A 35 -6.87 -6.31 1.20
C GLY A 35 -6.70 -7.82 1.08
N SER A 36 -6.98 -8.36 -0.11
CA SER A 36 -7.07 -9.80 -0.29
C SER A 36 -5.77 -10.55 -0.04
N PHE A 37 -4.62 -9.96 -0.37
CA PHE A 37 -3.34 -10.61 -0.09
C PHE A 37 -3.07 -10.69 1.41
N ALA A 38 -3.40 -9.64 2.16
CA ALA A 38 -3.23 -9.64 3.61
C ALA A 38 -4.15 -10.66 4.29
N ARG A 39 -5.39 -10.80 3.78
CA ARG A 39 -6.36 -11.75 4.30
C ARG A 39 -6.15 -13.18 3.81
N ASN A 40 -5.20 -13.38 2.90
CA ASN A 40 -4.91 -14.69 2.33
C ASN A 40 -6.05 -15.27 1.48
N ASP A 41 -6.83 -14.40 0.85
CA ASP A 41 -7.92 -14.80 -0.07
C ASP A 41 -7.74 -14.24 -1.47
N ALA A 42 -6.52 -13.83 -1.81
CA ALA A 42 -6.20 -13.32 -3.13
C ALA A 42 -6.18 -14.43 -4.18
N ASN A 43 -6.47 -14.04 -5.42
CA ASN A 43 -6.31 -14.91 -6.59
C ASN A 43 -5.40 -14.20 -7.61
N GLU A 44 -5.22 -14.83 -8.75
CA GLU A 44 -4.30 -14.33 -9.78
C GLU A 44 -4.68 -12.96 -10.36
N HIS A 45 -5.94 -12.55 -10.18
CA HIS A 45 -6.43 -11.26 -10.67
C HIS A 45 -6.48 -10.19 -9.59
N SER A 46 -6.08 -10.52 -8.37
CA SER A 46 -6.14 -9.59 -7.26
C SER A 46 -5.07 -8.51 -7.37
N ASP A 47 -5.43 -7.27 -7.07
CA ASP A 47 -4.47 -6.20 -6.93
C ASP A 47 -3.71 -6.34 -5.61
N ILE A 48 -2.51 -5.78 -5.58
CA ILE A 48 -1.71 -5.71 -4.36
C ILE A 48 -2.04 -4.38 -3.69
N ASP A 49 -2.91 -4.41 -2.70
CA ASP A 49 -3.36 -3.20 -2.02
C ASP A 49 -2.35 -2.78 -0.95
N VAL A 50 -1.86 -1.56 -1.08
CA VAL A 50 -0.87 -1.01 -0.16
C VAL A 50 -1.33 0.35 0.31
N ALA A 51 -1.32 0.56 1.63
CA ALA A 51 -1.64 1.85 2.23
C ALA A 51 -0.37 2.51 2.71
N VAL A 52 -0.24 3.81 2.44
CA VAL A 52 0.90 4.60 2.89
C VAL A 52 0.38 5.66 3.83
N VAL A 53 0.80 5.60 5.09
CA VAL A 53 0.43 6.59 6.11
C VAL A 53 1.56 7.61 6.21
N SER A 54 1.26 8.86 5.93
CA SER A 54 2.27 9.91 5.94
C SER A 54 1.70 11.24 6.40
N ARG A 55 2.48 11.96 7.18
CA ARG A 55 2.12 13.32 7.62
C ARG A 55 2.22 14.33 6.49
N THR A 56 2.86 13.97 5.37
CA THR A 56 3.00 14.85 4.21
C THR A 56 1.77 14.89 3.33
N PHE A 57 0.84 13.96 3.53
CA PHE A 57 -0.40 13.90 2.74
C PHE A 57 -1.49 14.81 3.31
N GLY A 58 -2.42 15.18 2.44
CA GLY A 58 -3.65 15.88 2.81
C GLY A 58 -3.80 17.28 2.28
N LYS A 59 -2.75 17.90 1.75
CA LYS A 59 -2.88 19.22 1.13
C LYS A 59 -3.57 19.14 -0.21
N ASP A 60 -3.21 18.13 -1.00
CA ASP A 60 -3.82 17.85 -2.28
C ASP A 60 -3.84 16.34 -2.46
N ILE A 61 -4.98 15.74 -2.17
CA ILE A 61 -5.10 14.28 -2.19
C ILE A 61 -4.93 13.70 -3.59
N SER A 62 -5.32 14.43 -4.62
CA SER A 62 -5.13 13.98 -6.00
C SER A 62 -3.65 13.89 -6.34
N GLU A 63 -2.88 14.86 -5.89
CA GLU A 63 -1.43 14.85 -6.07
C GLU A 63 -0.80 13.70 -5.28
N ASP A 64 -1.27 13.46 -4.07
CA ASP A 64 -0.78 12.36 -3.23
C ASP A 64 -1.01 11.01 -3.93
N TYR A 65 -2.21 10.79 -4.47
CA TYR A 65 -2.50 9.58 -5.25
C TYR A 65 -1.58 9.47 -6.46
N GLY A 66 -1.39 10.58 -7.18
CA GLY A 66 -0.55 10.59 -8.36
C GLY A 66 0.90 10.23 -8.07
N LYS A 67 1.46 10.77 -7.02
CA LYS A 67 2.84 10.46 -6.60
C LYS A 67 3.00 8.98 -6.25
N LEU A 68 2.06 8.44 -5.49
CA LEU A 68 2.11 7.02 -5.13
C LEU A 68 1.91 6.12 -6.33
N ALA A 69 1.03 6.51 -7.25
CA ALA A 69 0.79 5.72 -8.46
C ALA A 69 2.05 5.62 -9.32
N VAL A 70 2.79 6.71 -9.45
CA VAL A 70 4.05 6.70 -10.20
C VAL A 70 5.07 5.75 -9.55
N LEU A 71 5.27 5.85 -8.25
CA LEU A 71 6.19 4.98 -7.53
C LEU A 71 5.76 3.52 -7.63
N ALA A 72 4.47 3.26 -7.44
CA ALA A 72 3.93 1.91 -7.51
C ALA A 72 4.15 1.29 -8.88
N HIS A 73 3.85 2.05 -9.94
CA HIS A 73 3.98 1.56 -11.30
C HIS A 73 5.44 1.20 -11.66
N HIS A 74 6.40 1.94 -11.11
CA HIS A 74 7.81 1.62 -11.33
C HIS A 74 8.21 0.29 -10.70
N VAL A 75 7.50 -0.15 -9.67
CA VAL A 75 7.78 -1.43 -9.02
C VAL A 75 6.99 -2.55 -9.67
N ASN A 76 5.67 -2.40 -9.75
CA ASN A 76 4.80 -3.40 -10.35
C ASN A 76 3.44 -2.77 -10.67
N PRO A 77 2.89 -2.98 -11.88
CA PRO A 77 1.61 -2.37 -12.26
C PRO A 77 0.41 -2.91 -11.49
N ASN A 78 0.55 -4.02 -10.78
CA ASN A 78 -0.55 -4.58 -9.98
C ASN A 78 -0.66 -3.97 -8.59
N ILE A 79 0.25 -3.10 -8.19
CA ILE A 79 0.15 -2.40 -6.91
C ILE A 79 -0.90 -1.30 -7.01
N GLU A 80 -1.85 -1.33 -6.09
CA GLU A 80 -2.81 -0.25 -5.91
C GLU A 80 -2.48 0.45 -4.60
N ALA A 81 -1.94 1.66 -4.70
CA ALA A 81 -1.43 2.38 -3.54
C ALA A 81 -2.43 3.45 -3.10
N HIS A 82 -2.69 3.50 -1.80
CA HIS A 82 -3.65 4.42 -1.20
C HIS A 82 -2.95 5.34 -0.20
N PRO A 83 -2.97 6.66 -0.41
CA PRO A 83 -2.45 7.58 0.59
C PRO A 83 -3.43 7.71 1.75
N ILE A 84 -2.91 7.63 2.95
CA ILE A 84 -3.68 7.80 4.19
C ILE A 84 -3.18 9.04 4.88
N VAL A 85 -4.05 10.01 5.07
CA VAL A 85 -3.75 11.21 5.83
C VAL A 85 -3.57 10.81 7.29
N PHE A 86 -2.58 11.36 7.95
CA PHE A 86 -2.22 10.96 9.31
C PHE A 86 -3.38 11.12 10.30
N ASP A 87 -4.17 12.19 10.16
CA ASP A 87 -5.35 12.40 11.01
C ASP A 87 -6.36 11.28 10.86
N ASP A 88 -6.58 10.78 9.64
CA ASP A 88 -7.49 9.67 9.40
C ASP A 88 -6.96 8.37 10.02
N TRP A 89 -5.67 8.22 10.06
CA TRP A 89 -5.05 7.07 10.71
C TRP A 89 -5.28 7.11 12.22
N ILE A 90 -5.04 8.26 12.84
CA ILE A 90 -5.19 8.41 14.29
C ILE A 90 -6.65 8.30 14.72
N ASN A 91 -7.56 8.96 13.98
CA ASN A 91 -8.97 9.03 14.35
C ASN A 91 -9.78 7.82 13.91
N THR A 92 -9.21 6.98 13.09
CA THR A 92 -9.80 5.75 12.59
C THR A 92 -11.10 5.96 11.82
N THR A 93 -11.00 5.94 10.51
CA THR A 93 -12.15 5.93 9.61
C THR A 93 -12.56 4.48 9.34
N PRO A 94 -13.73 4.22 8.72
CA PRO A 94 -14.06 2.86 8.30
C PRO A 94 -12.98 2.20 7.44
N PHE A 95 -12.38 2.96 6.54
CA PHE A 95 -11.32 2.43 5.67
C PHE A 95 -10.05 2.11 6.46
N THR A 96 -9.59 3.04 7.29
CA THR A 96 -8.37 2.79 8.07
C THR A 96 -8.58 1.68 9.11
N ASN A 97 -9.82 1.50 9.57
CA ASN A 97 -10.13 0.40 10.47
C ASN A 97 -9.88 -0.96 9.81
N GLU A 98 -10.25 -1.11 8.54
CA GLU A 98 -9.98 -2.33 7.79
C GLU A 98 -8.48 -2.60 7.67
N ILE A 99 -7.71 -1.56 7.41
CA ILE A 99 -6.25 -1.68 7.32
C ILE A 99 -5.66 -2.10 8.65
N LYS A 100 -6.11 -1.49 9.74
CA LYS A 100 -5.63 -1.83 11.09
C LYS A 100 -5.97 -3.25 11.49
N LYS A 101 -7.12 -3.75 11.02
CA LYS A 101 -7.60 -5.08 11.39
C LYS A 101 -6.78 -6.19 10.73
N ASP A 102 -6.53 -6.09 9.44
CA ASP A 102 -5.92 -7.16 8.66
C ASP A 102 -4.56 -6.79 8.05
N GLY A 103 -4.17 -5.54 8.13
CA GLY A 103 -2.97 -5.04 7.47
C GLY A 103 -1.67 -5.58 8.06
N VAL A 104 -0.69 -5.72 7.19
CA VAL A 104 0.66 -6.16 7.56
C VAL A 104 1.62 -5.00 7.35
N LEU A 105 2.29 -4.58 8.41
CA LEU A 105 3.29 -3.52 8.33
C LEU A 105 4.51 -4.02 7.58
N LEU A 106 4.92 -3.28 6.57
CA LEU A 106 6.05 -3.62 5.72
C LEU A 106 7.35 -2.97 6.17
#